data_6435de26247d7018df2c71dcece61fad
#
_entry.id   6435de26247d7018df2c71dcece61fad
#
_cell.length_a   1.000
_cell.length_b   1.000
_cell.length_c   1.000
_cell.angle_alpha   90.00
_cell.angle_beta   90.00
_cell.angle_gamma   90.00
#
_symmetry.space_group_name_H-M   'P 1'
#
loop_
_entity.id
_entity.type
_entity.pdbx_description
1 polymer ?
#
loop_
_entity_poly.entity_id
_entity_poly.type
_entity_poly.pdbx_seq_one_letter_code
_entity_poly.pdbx_strand_id
1 'polypeptide(L)'
;MTYPSVSHVDLDGRGVLITGGGSGIGAALVEGFVRQGARVAFIDIAEEPSTALVDQLARDARFEPVFVKADLSSVDEAQAAVREAAQRLGSLSVLVNNAGWDDRHEMAEVTEDYWDKSQAINLKQMFFVSQAAVPFIKKAGGGAIVNFSSISYLLNTGRMPAYTTAKAGIIGLTKSLAGKLGPDGIRVNAILPGMIITERQKRLWLTEESIAAMIDRQCLKRTLDGTDLVGPCLFLASNASAAMTSQTLVIDGGIL
;
A
#
# COMPACT_ATOMS: atom_id res chain seq x y z
N MET A 1 5.01 18.92 -2.47
CA MET A 1 5.50 17.52 -2.55
C MET A 1 6.29 17.37 -3.83
N THR A 2 7.49 16.78 -3.77
CA THR A 2 8.33 16.58 -4.96
C THR A 2 8.37 15.09 -5.26
N TYR A 3 7.78 14.67 -6.38
CA TYR A 3 7.85 13.29 -6.82
C TYR A 3 9.25 12.92 -7.32
N PRO A 4 9.70 11.68 -7.11
CA PRO A 4 10.99 11.24 -7.61
C PRO A 4 11.05 11.36 -9.14
N SER A 5 12.17 11.85 -9.67
CA SER A 5 12.44 11.99 -11.11
C SER A 5 12.81 10.65 -11.79
N VAL A 6 12.37 9.53 -11.21
CA VAL A 6 12.65 8.19 -11.75
C VAL A 6 11.60 7.81 -12.78
N SER A 7 12.03 7.27 -13.91
CA SER A 7 11.16 6.71 -14.95
C SER A 7 11.38 5.21 -15.08
N HIS A 8 10.31 4.44 -14.99
CA HIS A 8 10.27 3.00 -15.26
C HIS A 8 9.42 2.77 -16.51
N VAL A 9 10.07 2.80 -17.67
CA VAL A 9 9.40 2.69 -18.98
C VAL A 9 8.54 1.44 -19.15
N ASP A 10 8.84 0.38 -18.40
CA ASP A 10 8.08 -0.86 -18.39
C ASP A 10 6.76 -0.76 -17.59
N LEU A 11 6.53 0.32 -16.86
CA LEU A 11 5.25 0.60 -16.19
C LEU A 11 4.26 1.32 -17.12
N ASP A 12 4.72 1.89 -18.25
CA ASP A 12 3.83 2.56 -19.19
C ASP A 12 2.79 1.59 -19.78
N GLY A 13 1.51 1.94 -19.65
CA GLY A 13 0.38 1.10 -20.07
C GLY A 13 0.09 -0.12 -19.18
N ARG A 14 0.90 -0.41 -18.16
CA ARG A 14 0.65 -1.53 -17.22
C ARG A 14 -0.58 -1.30 -16.37
N GLY A 15 -1.37 -2.35 -16.18
CA GLY A 15 -2.50 -2.35 -15.24
C GLY A 15 -2.03 -2.52 -13.80
N VAL A 16 -2.33 -1.55 -12.96
CA VAL A 16 -1.95 -1.48 -11.55
C VAL A 16 -3.20 -1.30 -10.68
N LEU A 17 -3.35 -2.13 -9.66
CA LEU A 17 -4.40 -2.02 -8.65
C LEU A 17 -3.78 -1.62 -7.30
N ILE A 18 -4.34 -0.59 -6.67
CA ILE A 18 -3.88 -0.08 -5.37
C ILE A 18 -5.04 -0.12 -4.38
N THR A 19 -4.86 -0.71 -3.20
CA THR A 19 -5.85 -0.63 -2.11
C THR A 19 -5.57 0.56 -1.19
N GLY A 20 -6.64 1.23 -0.72
CA GLY A 20 -6.51 2.43 0.11
C GLY A 20 -5.92 3.61 -0.68
N GLY A 21 -6.37 3.79 -1.94
CA GLY A 21 -5.78 4.77 -2.86
C GLY A 21 -6.32 6.19 -2.73
N GLY A 22 -7.39 6.41 -1.95
CA GLY A 22 -8.09 7.70 -1.91
C GLY A 22 -7.41 8.79 -1.07
N SER A 23 -6.44 8.45 -0.22
CA SER A 23 -5.79 9.43 0.65
C SER A 23 -4.37 9.02 1.07
N GLY A 24 -3.63 9.95 1.67
CA GLY A 24 -2.35 9.71 2.33
C GLY A 24 -1.31 9.03 1.42
N ILE A 25 -0.72 7.93 1.90
CA ILE A 25 0.28 7.15 1.15
C ILE A 25 -0.33 6.64 -0.16
N GLY A 26 -1.55 6.09 -0.10
CA GLY A 26 -2.21 5.52 -1.26
C GLY A 26 -2.43 6.51 -2.38
N ALA A 27 -2.88 7.73 -2.07
CA ALA A 27 -3.06 8.79 -3.08
C ALA A 27 -1.73 9.18 -3.75
N ALA A 28 -0.64 9.26 -2.97
CA ALA A 28 0.69 9.52 -3.53
C ALA A 28 1.14 8.38 -4.46
N LEU A 29 0.85 7.12 -4.11
CA LEU A 29 1.14 5.97 -4.97
C LEU A 29 0.31 6.00 -6.25
N VAL A 30 -1.00 6.27 -6.17
CA VAL A 30 -1.88 6.41 -7.35
C VAL A 30 -1.29 7.46 -8.30
N GLU A 31 -1.01 8.66 -7.80
CA GLU A 31 -0.39 9.72 -8.62
C GLU A 31 0.96 9.29 -9.18
N GLY A 32 1.81 8.64 -8.38
CA GLY A 32 3.12 8.16 -8.81
C GLY A 32 3.03 7.20 -10.00
N PHE A 33 2.12 6.20 -9.94
CA PHE A 33 1.92 5.27 -11.06
C PHE A 33 1.27 5.93 -12.28
N VAL A 34 0.31 6.85 -12.09
CA VAL A 34 -0.28 7.64 -13.19
C VAL A 34 0.81 8.44 -13.93
N ARG A 35 1.75 9.06 -13.21
CA ARG A 35 2.89 9.78 -13.79
C ARG A 35 3.86 8.90 -14.56
N GLN A 36 3.89 7.57 -14.30
CA GLN A 36 4.63 6.60 -15.10
C GLN A 36 3.87 6.15 -16.37
N GLY A 37 2.68 6.68 -16.62
CA GLY A 37 1.84 6.26 -17.74
C GLY A 37 1.13 4.93 -17.50
N ALA A 38 1.06 4.43 -16.27
CA ALA A 38 0.35 3.21 -15.94
C ALA A 38 -1.18 3.41 -16.04
N ARG A 39 -1.91 2.33 -16.30
CA ARG A 39 -3.36 2.25 -16.11
C ARG A 39 -3.63 1.92 -14.66
N VAL A 40 -4.12 2.87 -13.89
CA VAL A 40 -4.29 2.72 -12.45
C VAL A 40 -5.75 2.55 -12.09
N ALA A 41 -6.07 1.50 -11.31
CA ALA A 41 -7.30 1.42 -10.55
C ALA A 41 -6.97 1.45 -9.06
N PHE A 42 -7.84 2.01 -8.25
CA PHE A 42 -7.69 1.95 -6.80
C PHE A 42 -9.02 1.72 -6.10
N ILE A 43 -8.95 1.00 -4.98
CA ILE A 43 -10.08 0.69 -4.12
C ILE A 43 -9.96 1.52 -2.85
N ASP A 44 -11.04 2.17 -2.45
CA ASP A 44 -11.14 2.88 -1.17
C ASP A 44 -12.58 2.90 -0.67
N ILE A 45 -12.78 3.08 0.63
CA ILE A 45 -14.09 3.27 1.24
C ILE A 45 -14.53 4.74 1.21
N ALA A 46 -13.57 5.66 1.18
CA ALA A 46 -13.78 7.11 1.22
C ALA A 46 -14.07 7.66 -0.19
N GLU A 47 -15.34 7.89 -0.50
CA GLU A 47 -15.80 8.28 -1.85
C GLU A 47 -15.35 9.69 -2.23
N GLU A 48 -15.62 10.68 -1.38
CA GLU A 48 -15.36 12.09 -1.68
C GLU A 48 -13.87 12.37 -2.01
N PRO A 49 -12.89 12.00 -1.16
CA PRO A 49 -11.48 12.23 -1.49
C PRO A 49 -11.01 11.41 -2.69
N SER A 50 -11.58 10.22 -2.91
CA SER A 50 -11.23 9.37 -4.05
C SER A 50 -11.69 9.96 -5.37
N THR A 51 -12.91 10.48 -5.43
CA THR A 51 -13.45 11.16 -6.63
C THR A 51 -12.66 12.44 -6.91
N ALA A 52 -12.37 13.24 -5.89
CA ALA A 52 -11.55 14.44 -6.04
C ALA A 52 -10.14 14.12 -6.58
N LEU A 53 -9.54 13.02 -6.15
CA LEU A 53 -8.24 12.57 -6.66
C LEU A 53 -8.34 12.17 -8.15
N VAL A 54 -9.38 11.45 -8.56
CA VAL A 54 -9.61 11.10 -9.97
C VAL A 54 -9.72 12.37 -10.81
N ASP A 55 -10.58 13.32 -10.42
CA ASP A 55 -10.81 14.59 -11.12
C ASP A 55 -9.52 15.42 -11.25
N GLN A 56 -8.69 15.40 -10.20
CA GLN A 56 -7.40 16.08 -10.20
C GLN A 56 -6.44 15.45 -11.22
N LEU A 57 -6.29 14.13 -11.18
CA LEU A 57 -5.31 13.42 -11.98
C LEU A 57 -5.71 13.27 -13.45
N ALA A 58 -7.01 13.19 -13.74
CA ALA A 58 -7.54 13.04 -15.11
C ALA A 58 -7.12 14.18 -16.06
N ARG A 59 -6.78 15.35 -15.52
CA ARG A 59 -6.42 16.53 -16.32
C ARG A 59 -5.15 16.34 -17.13
N ASP A 60 -4.17 15.62 -16.58
CA ASP A 60 -2.83 15.44 -17.19
C ASP A 60 -2.46 13.96 -17.39
N ALA A 61 -3.34 13.05 -16.98
CA ALA A 61 -3.09 11.61 -17.07
C ALA A 61 -3.21 11.11 -18.50
N ARG A 62 -2.29 10.24 -18.94
CA ARG A 62 -2.44 9.48 -20.19
C ARG A 62 -3.66 8.55 -20.15
N PHE A 63 -3.91 7.93 -18.99
CA PHE A 63 -5.05 7.10 -18.71
C PHE A 63 -5.71 7.61 -17.42
N GLU A 64 -6.97 7.94 -17.47
CA GLU A 64 -7.74 8.35 -16.30
C GLU A 64 -7.75 7.23 -15.26
N PRO A 65 -7.40 7.53 -13.99
CA PRO A 65 -7.44 6.53 -12.94
C PRO A 65 -8.87 6.10 -12.61
N VAL A 66 -9.03 4.84 -12.26
CA VAL A 66 -10.32 4.20 -11.98
C VAL A 66 -10.51 4.08 -10.47
N PHE A 67 -11.52 4.72 -9.91
CA PHE A 67 -11.93 4.50 -8.54
C PHE A 67 -13.00 3.40 -8.45
N VAL A 68 -12.86 2.49 -7.49
CA VAL A 68 -13.83 1.47 -7.11
C VAL A 68 -14.09 1.59 -5.61
N LYS A 69 -15.34 1.90 -5.23
CA LYS A 69 -15.72 2.00 -3.81
C LYS A 69 -15.99 0.62 -3.24
N ALA A 70 -15.32 0.26 -2.15
CA ALA A 70 -15.59 -0.97 -1.40
C ALA A 70 -15.04 -0.91 0.03
N ASP A 71 -15.71 -1.61 0.95
CA ASP A 71 -15.17 -1.92 2.28
C ASP A 71 -14.32 -3.20 2.21
N LEU A 72 -13.01 -3.03 2.33
CA LEU A 72 -12.07 -4.16 2.27
C LEU A 72 -12.12 -5.07 3.52
N SER A 73 -12.80 -4.69 4.58
CA SER A 73 -13.06 -5.58 5.72
C SER A 73 -14.04 -6.71 5.37
N SER A 74 -14.90 -6.48 4.37
CA SER A 74 -15.79 -7.46 3.74
C SER A 74 -15.04 -8.21 2.64
N VAL A 75 -14.89 -9.53 2.78
CA VAL A 75 -14.21 -10.37 1.77
C VAL A 75 -14.93 -10.33 0.43
N ASP A 76 -16.25 -10.39 0.45
CA ASP A 76 -17.07 -10.41 -0.77
C ASP A 76 -16.95 -9.10 -1.55
N GLU A 77 -17.02 -7.96 -0.85
CA GLU A 77 -16.82 -6.65 -1.46
C GLU A 77 -15.40 -6.49 -2.00
N ALA A 78 -14.38 -6.86 -1.21
CA ALA A 78 -12.99 -6.80 -1.62
C ALA A 78 -12.74 -7.59 -2.91
N GLN A 79 -13.24 -8.83 -2.98
CA GLN A 79 -13.09 -9.67 -4.17
C GLN A 79 -13.90 -9.17 -5.37
N ALA A 80 -15.10 -8.64 -5.14
CA ALA A 80 -15.91 -8.02 -6.20
C ALA A 80 -15.22 -6.78 -6.78
N ALA A 81 -14.70 -5.90 -5.92
CA ALA A 81 -13.97 -4.70 -6.32
C ALA A 81 -12.71 -5.03 -7.11
N VAL A 82 -11.95 -6.07 -6.74
CA VAL A 82 -10.79 -6.52 -7.51
C VAL A 82 -11.19 -6.97 -8.91
N ARG A 83 -12.28 -7.75 -9.04
CA ARG A 83 -12.78 -8.20 -10.36
C ARG A 83 -13.22 -7.02 -11.23
N GLU A 84 -13.95 -6.07 -10.65
CA GLU A 84 -14.36 -4.83 -11.35
C GLU A 84 -13.14 -4.03 -11.81
N ALA A 85 -12.19 -3.76 -10.91
CA ALA A 85 -10.96 -3.03 -11.23
C ALA A 85 -10.19 -3.70 -12.38
N ALA A 86 -9.99 -5.03 -12.31
CA ALA A 86 -9.29 -5.79 -13.34
C ALA A 86 -10.00 -5.74 -14.71
N GLN A 87 -11.34 -5.76 -14.72
CA GLN A 87 -12.13 -5.62 -15.95
C GLN A 87 -11.98 -4.23 -16.56
N ARG A 88 -12.06 -3.18 -15.75
CA ARG A 88 -11.92 -1.77 -16.19
C ARG A 88 -10.51 -1.45 -16.67
N LEU A 89 -9.48 -2.06 -16.07
CA LEU A 89 -8.10 -1.94 -16.51
C LEU A 89 -7.82 -2.71 -17.84
N GLY A 90 -8.59 -3.75 -18.13
CA GLY A 90 -8.36 -4.66 -19.26
C GLY A 90 -7.22 -5.66 -19.05
N SER A 91 -6.21 -5.30 -18.27
CA SER A 91 -5.10 -6.18 -17.84
C SER A 91 -4.66 -5.75 -16.45
N LEU A 92 -4.28 -6.68 -15.59
CA LEU A 92 -3.76 -6.42 -14.26
C LEU A 92 -2.46 -7.20 -14.08
N SER A 93 -1.34 -6.50 -13.82
CA SER A 93 -0.03 -7.11 -13.61
C SER A 93 0.67 -6.63 -12.32
N VAL A 94 0.17 -5.58 -11.68
CA VAL A 94 0.71 -5.08 -10.41
C VAL A 94 -0.42 -4.91 -9.39
N LEU A 95 -0.23 -5.47 -8.20
CA LEU A 95 -1.07 -5.22 -7.04
C LEU A 95 -0.26 -4.53 -5.94
N VAL A 96 -0.78 -3.42 -5.42
CA VAL A 96 -0.23 -2.73 -4.25
C VAL A 96 -1.25 -2.81 -3.12
N ASN A 97 -0.98 -3.66 -2.13
CA ASN A 97 -1.75 -3.78 -0.91
C ASN A 97 -1.29 -2.72 0.10
N ASN A 98 -1.91 -1.53 0.06
CA ASN A 98 -1.57 -0.41 0.91
C ASN A 98 -2.64 -0.11 1.98
N ALA A 99 -3.90 -0.46 1.76
CA ALA A 99 -4.97 -0.18 2.72
C ALA A 99 -4.63 -0.66 4.14
N GLY A 100 -4.93 0.18 5.12
CA GLY A 100 -4.66 -0.13 6.52
C GLY A 100 -5.26 0.92 7.46
N TRP A 101 -5.37 0.55 8.73
CA TRP A 101 -5.93 1.37 9.80
C TRP A 101 -5.00 1.37 11.01
N ASP A 102 -4.29 2.47 11.21
CA ASP A 102 -3.30 2.70 12.27
C ASP A 102 -3.95 3.34 13.49
N ASP A 103 -4.86 2.66 14.14
CA ASP A 103 -5.47 3.16 15.35
C ASP A 103 -4.59 2.86 16.59
N ARG A 104 -4.55 3.83 17.53
CA ARG A 104 -3.81 3.69 18.78
C ARG A 104 -4.77 3.33 19.90
N HIS A 105 -4.39 2.35 20.71
CA HIS A 105 -5.25 1.79 21.74
C HIS A 105 -4.45 1.25 22.92
N GLU A 106 -5.06 1.24 24.08
CA GLU A 106 -4.52 0.59 25.27
C GLU A 106 -4.87 -0.90 25.27
N MET A 107 -3.92 -1.76 25.64
CA MET A 107 -4.12 -3.21 25.61
C MET A 107 -5.34 -3.65 26.45
N ALA A 108 -5.58 -3.02 27.59
CA ALA A 108 -6.69 -3.35 28.48
C ALA A 108 -8.08 -3.01 27.91
N GLU A 109 -8.15 -2.16 26.87
CA GLU A 109 -9.39 -1.69 26.26
C GLU A 109 -9.74 -2.46 24.98
N VAL A 110 -8.84 -3.34 24.51
CA VAL A 110 -9.06 -4.11 23.29
C VAL A 110 -10.11 -5.20 23.53
N THR A 111 -11.25 -5.07 22.84
CA THR A 111 -12.27 -6.10 22.76
C THR A 111 -12.00 -7.08 21.63
N GLU A 112 -12.68 -8.24 21.63
CA GLU A 112 -12.62 -9.21 20.54
C GLU A 112 -13.04 -8.56 19.20
N ASP A 113 -14.16 -7.83 19.19
CA ASP A 113 -14.64 -7.11 18.00
C ASP A 113 -13.63 -6.09 17.46
N TYR A 114 -12.96 -5.35 18.36
CA TYR A 114 -11.91 -4.41 17.97
C TYR A 114 -10.72 -5.16 17.34
N TRP A 115 -10.28 -6.25 17.98
CA TRP A 115 -9.21 -7.09 17.48
C TRP A 115 -9.54 -7.64 16.10
N ASP A 116 -10.70 -8.25 15.93
CA ASP A 116 -11.13 -8.87 14.67
C ASP A 116 -11.25 -7.82 13.56
N LYS A 117 -11.81 -6.65 13.85
CA LYS A 117 -11.84 -5.53 12.92
C LYS A 117 -10.44 -5.07 12.53
N SER A 118 -9.52 -4.95 13.48
CA SER A 118 -8.14 -4.57 13.20
C SER A 118 -7.44 -5.59 12.30
N GLN A 119 -7.60 -6.88 12.58
CA GLN A 119 -7.04 -7.96 11.73
C GLN A 119 -7.70 -7.99 10.35
N ALA A 120 -9.02 -7.77 10.28
CA ALA A 120 -9.75 -7.75 9.02
C ALA A 120 -9.21 -6.67 8.07
N ILE A 121 -9.01 -5.44 8.58
CA ILE A 121 -8.58 -4.29 7.78
C ILE A 121 -7.07 -4.32 7.51
N ASN A 122 -6.23 -4.77 8.46
CA ASN A 122 -4.78 -4.64 8.33
C ASN A 122 -4.08 -5.88 7.76
N LEU A 123 -4.70 -7.07 7.79
CA LEU A 123 -4.07 -8.32 7.36
C LEU A 123 -4.98 -9.18 6.48
N LYS A 124 -6.19 -9.54 6.96
CA LYS A 124 -7.07 -10.48 6.27
C LYS A 124 -7.39 -10.03 4.84
N GLN A 125 -7.73 -8.75 4.65
CA GLN A 125 -8.05 -8.20 3.34
C GLN A 125 -6.91 -8.37 2.33
N MET A 126 -5.63 -8.24 2.74
CA MET A 126 -4.50 -8.38 1.82
C MET A 126 -4.43 -9.79 1.21
N PHE A 127 -4.76 -10.81 2.01
CA PHE A 127 -4.82 -12.18 1.50
C PHE A 127 -5.93 -12.33 0.45
N PHE A 128 -7.16 -11.91 0.74
CA PHE A 128 -8.30 -12.11 -0.16
C PHE A 128 -8.26 -11.22 -1.40
N VAL A 129 -7.74 -9.99 -1.29
CA VAL A 129 -7.43 -9.13 -2.44
C VAL A 129 -6.37 -9.79 -3.32
N SER A 130 -5.29 -10.30 -2.75
CA SER A 130 -4.25 -11.02 -3.51
C SER A 130 -4.80 -12.27 -4.17
N GLN A 131 -5.62 -13.05 -3.46
CA GLN A 131 -6.28 -14.25 -3.99
C GLN A 131 -7.13 -13.93 -5.22
N ALA A 132 -7.91 -12.84 -5.17
CA ALA A 132 -8.75 -12.40 -6.29
C ALA A 132 -7.93 -11.82 -7.46
N ALA A 133 -6.81 -11.14 -7.20
CA ALA A 133 -5.97 -10.50 -8.21
C ALA A 133 -5.06 -11.50 -8.96
N VAL A 134 -4.56 -12.53 -8.29
CA VAL A 134 -3.59 -13.50 -8.84
C VAL A 134 -4.01 -14.11 -10.18
N PRO A 135 -5.27 -14.55 -10.40
CA PRO A 135 -5.68 -15.08 -11.71
C PRO A 135 -5.48 -14.08 -12.86
N PHE A 136 -5.72 -12.79 -12.62
CA PHE A 136 -5.54 -11.74 -13.62
C PHE A 136 -4.05 -11.46 -13.86
N ILE A 137 -3.23 -11.44 -12.80
CA ILE A 137 -1.77 -11.25 -12.92
C ILE A 137 -1.13 -12.43 -13.69
N LYS A 138 -1.55 -13.67 -13.41
CA LYS A 138 -1.14 -14.85 -14.19
C LYS A 138 -1.52 -14.71 -15.66
N LYS A 139 -2.75 -14.28 -15.97
CA LYS A 139 -3.22 -14.06 -17.32
C LYS A 139 -2.41 -12.99 -18.05
N ALA A 140 -1.89 -11.99 -17.33
CA ALA A 140 -1.00 -10.97 -17.88
C ALA A 140 0.45 -11.45 -18.12
N GLY A 141 0.77 -12.71 -17.79
CA GLY A 141 2.10 -13.30 -17.95
C GLY A 141 3.04 -13.11 -16.76
N GLY A 142 2.50 -12.80 -15.58
CA GLY A 142 3.26 -12.53 -14.36
C GLY A 142 3.22 -11.06 -13.96
N GLY A 143 3.98 -10.71 -12.90
CA GLY A 143 3.97 -9.32 -12.41
C GLY A 143 4.51 -9.16 -11.00
N ALA A 144 3.92 -8.23 -10.23
CA ALA A 144 4.38 -7.92 -8.89
C ALA A 144 3.22 -7.69 -7.91
N ILE A 145 3.42 -8.12 -6.66
CA ILE A 145 2.60 -7.75 -5.50
C ILE A 145 3.50 -7.02 -4.52
N VAL A 146 3.10 -5.82 -4.11
CA VAL A 146 3.81 -5.00 -3.12
C VAL A 146 2.89 -4.84 -1.90
N ASN A 147 3.31 -5.36 -0.75
CA ASN A 147 2.56 -5.31 0.49
C ASN A 147 3.11 -4.21 1.42
N PHE A 148 2.25 -3.33 1.93
CA PHE A 148 2.64 -2.31 2.90
C PHE A 148 2.48 -2.84 4.33
N SER A 149 3.62 -3.15 4.96
CA SER A 149 3.71 -3.44 6.38
C SER A 149 4.01 -2.15 7.18
N SER A 150 4.84 -2.20 8.20
CA SER A 150 5.30 -1.07 9.02
C SER A 150 6.53 -1.47 9.81
N ILE A 151 7.39 -0.51 10.16
CA ILE A 151 8.47 -0.75 11.13
C ILE A 151 7.94 -1.00 12.55
N SER A 152 6.65 -0.75 12.83
CA SER A 152 6.07 -0.87 14.17
C SER A 152 6.34 -2.23 14.84
N TYR A 153 6.40 -3.31 14.07
CA TYR A 153 6.68 -4.64 14.61
C TYR A 153 8.16 -4.87 14.95
N LEU A 154 9.04 -4.00 14.50
CA LEU A 154 10.48 -3.99 14.83
C LEU A 154 10.81 -3.05 16.00
N LEU A 155 9.84 -2.20 16.38
CA LEU A 155 9.96 -1.25 17.47
C LEU A 155 9.18 -1.76 18.70
N ASN A 156 9.71 -1.49 19.89
CA ASN A 156 9.05 -1.84 21.16
C ASN A 156 7.97 -0.79 21.51
N THR A 157 7.03 -0.55 20.58
CA THR A 157 5.92 0.40 20.79
C THR A 157 4.73 -0.30 21.40
N GLY A 158 4.33 0.06 22.63
CA GLY A 158 3.23 -0.59 23.36
C GLY A 158 1.81 -0.07 23.02
N ARG A 159 1.67 0.90 22.13
CA ARG A 159 0.41 1.65 21.93
C ARG A 159 -0.51 1.13 20.82
N MET A 160 -0.19 0.02 20.17
CA MET A 160 -0.97 -0.51 19.05
C MET A 160 -0.75 -2.02 18.83
N PRO A 161 -0.93 -2.89 19.84
CA PRO A 161 -0.60 -4.31 19.74
C PRO A 161 -1.36 -5.04 18.63
N ALA A 162 -2.66 -4.77 18.42
CA ALA A 162 -3.45 -5.39 17.36
C ALA A 162 -2.93 -5.03 15.96
N TYR A 163 -2.63 -3.75 15.72
CA TYR A 163 -2.02 -3.27 14.48
C TYR A 163 -0.64 -3.87 14.24
N THR A 164 0.22 -3.83 15.25
CA THR A 164 1.60 -4.35 15.17
C THR A 164 1.60 -5.85 14.84
N THR A 165 0.69 -6.62 15.44
CA THR A 165 0.51 -8.05 15.13
C THR A 165 0.14 -8.27 13.67
N ALA A 166 -0.84 -7.51 13.16
CA ALA A 166 -1.23 -7.59 11.76
C ALA A 166 -0.05 -7.25 10.82
N LYS A 167 0.69 -6.19 11.13
CA LYS A 167 1.83 -5.75 10.29
C LYS A 167 2.98 -6.75 10.32
N ALA A 168 3.24 -7.44 11.44
CA ALA A 168 4.15 -8.58 11.48
C ALA A 168 3.65 -9.74 10.61
N GLY A 169 2.35 -10.06 10.66
CA GLY A 169 1.71 -11.10 9.84
C GLY A 169 1.87 -10.89 8.34
N ILE A 170 1.91 -9.63 7.87
CA ILE A 170 2.13 -9.30 6.45
C ILE A 170 3.48 -9.82 5.95
N ILE A 171 4.51 -9.87 6.79
CA ILE A 171 5.82 -10.39 6.38
C ILE A 171 5.75 -11.89 6.15
N GLY A 172 5.08 -12.64 7.03
CA GLY A 172 4.81 -14.07 6.82
C GLY A 172 4.00 -14.30 5.54
N LEU A 173 2.94 -13.51 5.32
CA LEU A 173 2.12 -13.56 4.11
C LEU A 173 2.97 -13.28 2.85
N THR A 174 3.81 -12.25 2.87
CA THR A 174 4.72 -11.90 1.75
C THR A 174 5.62 -13.06 1.37
N LYS A 175 6.28 -13.68 2.36
CA LYS A 175 7.16 -14.83 2.15
C LYS A 175 6.41 -16.04 1.59
N SER A 176 5.25 -16.36 2.15
CA SER A 176 4.42 -17.49 1.71
C SER A 176 3.92 -17.30 0.28
N LEU A 177 3.40 -16.11 -0.05
CA LEU A 177 2.95 -15.80 -1.40
C LEU A 177 4.10 -15.78 -2.41
N ALA A 178 5.28 -15.28 -2.04
CA ALA A 178 6.46 -15.29 -2.91
C ALA A 178 6.86 -16.72 -3.29
N GLY A 179 6.90 -17.65 -2.32
CA GLY A 179 7.19 -19.05 -2.59
C GLY A 179 6.13 -19.73 -3.46
N LYS A 180 4.85 -19.40 -3.24
CA LYS A 180 3.74 -19.99 -3.99
C LYS A 180 3.63 -19.48 -5.42
N LEU A 181 3.87 -18.18 -5.63
CA LEU A 181 3.58 -17.49 -6.89
C LEU A 181 4.82 -17.27 -7.78
N GLY A 182 6.02 -17.51 -7.24
CA GLY A 182 7.27 -17.41 -7.99
C GLY A 182 7.29 -18.24 -9.28
N PRO A 183 6.84 -19.52 -9.29
CA PRO A 183 6.74 -20.31 -10.51
C PRO A 183 5.83 -19.72 -11.59
N ASP A 184 4.89 -18.85 -11.21
CA ASP A 184 3.99 -18.14 -12.13
C ASP A 184 4.56 -16.79 -12.59
N GLY A 185 5.83 -16.48 -12.31
CA GLY A 185 6.46 -15.20 -12.65
C GLY A 185 5.95 -14.00 -11.83
N ILE A 186 5.37 -14.24 -10.66
CA ILE A 186 4.84 -13.17 -9.79
C ILE A 186 5.79 -12.98 -8.62
N ARG A 187 6.37 -11.77 -8.51
CA ARG A 187 7.21 -11.37 -7.39
C ARG A 187 6.34 -10.80 -6.27
N VAL A 188 6.66 -11.10 -5.03
CA VAL A 188 5.95 -10.58 -3.85
C VAL A 188 6.96 -10.02 -2.86
N ASN A 189 6.88 -8.71 -2.59
CA ASN A 189 7.76 -8.01 -1.67
C ASN A 189 6.95 -7.11 -0.72
N ALA A 190 7.58 -6.68 0.37
CA ALA A 190 6.97 -5.76 1.32
C ALA A 190 7.76 -4.45 1.44
N ILE A 191 7.05 -3.34 1.63
CA ILE A 191 7.60 -2.06 2.08
C ILE A 191 7.23 -1.88 3.55
N LEU A 192 8.20 -1.43 4.34
CA LEU A 192 8.05 -1.11 5.76
C LEU A 192 8.25 0.40 5.96
N PRO A 193 7.18 1.19 5.89
CA PRO A 193 7.28 2.60 6.18
C PRO A 193 7.63 2.87 7.65
N GLY A 194 8.43 3.90 7.87
CA GLY A 194 8.56 4.57 9.16
C GLY A 194 7.35 5.45 9.45
N MET A 195 7.56 6.53 10.20
CA MET A 195 6.50 7.52 10.41
C MET A 195 6.35 8.41 9.17
N ILE A 196 5.29 8.16 8.41
CA ILE A 196 4.92 8.94 7.23
C ILE A 196 3.86 9.95 7.62
N ILE A 197 4.17 11.23 7.48
CA ILE A 197 3.24 12.30 7.82
C ILE A 197 2.09 12.35 6.81
N THR A 198 0.88 12.12 7.31
CA THR A 198 -0.36 12.27 6.53
C THR A 198 -1.31 13.24 7.24
N GLU A 199 -2.25 13.82 6.52
CA GLU A 199 -3.23 14.75 7.12
C GLU A 199 -4.08 14.05 8.21
N ARG A 200 -4.40 12.75 8.03
CA ARG A 200 -5.08 11.97 9.06
C ARG A 200 -4.26 11.87 10.34
N GLN A 201 -2.96 11.58 10.23
CA GLN A 201 -2.08 11.46 11.39
C GLN A 201 -1.88 12.80 12.09
N LYS A 202 -1.70 13.90 11.34
CA LYS A 202 -1.64 15.26 11.93
C LYS A 202 -2.89 15.57 12.74
N ARG A 203 -4.07 15.25 12.21
CA ARG A 203 -5.34 15.53 12.87
C ARG A 203 -5.55 14.69 14.16
N LEU A 204 -5.07 13.43 14.17
CA LEU A 204 -5.41 12.49 15.25
C LEU A 204 -4.31 12.30 16.30
N TRP A 205 -3.03 12.34 15.89
CA TRP A 205 -1.97 11.79 16.72
C TRP A 205 -0.71 12.64 16.82
N LEU A 206 -0.43 13.49 15.85
CA LEU A 206 0.86 14.16 15.76
C LEU A 206 0.78 15.55 16.39
N THR A 207 1.75 15.83 17.28
CA THR A 207 2.07 17.17 17.77
C THR A 207 3.44 17.58 17.23
N GLU A 208 3.76 18.88 17.27
CA GLU A 208 5.08 19.39 16.86
C GLU A 208 6.21 18.70 17.63
N GLU A 209 6.01 18.47 18.94
CA GLU A 209 6.97 17.80 19.82
C GLU A 209 7.18 16.33 19.39
N SER A 210 6.11 15.61 19.07
CA SER A 210 6.20 14.22 18.64
C SER A 210 6.88 14.08 17.27
N ILE A 211 6.68 15.02 16.37
CA ILE A 211 7.34 15.10 15.08
C ILE A 211 8.84 15.40 15.29
N ALA A 212 9.18 16.39 16.12
CA ALA A 212 10.56 16.75 16.42
C ALA A 212 11.31 15.56 17.04
N ALA A 213 10.71 14.88 18.03
CA ALA A 213 11.29 13.70 18.68
C ALA A 213 11.52 12.55 17.68
N MET A 214 10.64 12.39 16.68
CA MET A 214 10.82 11.39 15.64
C MET A 214 11.98 11.76 14.70
N ILE A 215 12.05 13.01 14.26
CA ILE A 215 13.15 13.50 13.40
C ILE A 215 14.51 13.35 14.12
N ASP A 216 14.53 13.60 15.44
CA ASP A 216 15.77 13.44 16.23
C ASP A 216 16.29 11.98 16.20
N ARG A 217 15.40 11.01 16.21
CA ARG A 217 15.75 9.58 16.10
C ARG A 217 16.15 9.13 14.70
N GLN A 218 15.74 9.85 13.65
CA GLN A 218 16.09 9.52 12.27
C GLN A 218 17.55 9.91 11.95
N CYS A 219 18.20 9.17 11.05
CA CYS A 219 19.44 9.62 10.41
C CYS A 219 19.17 10.80 9.49
N LEU A 220 18.08 10.75 8.69
CA LEU A 220 17.65 11.86 7.84
C LEU A 220 16.82 12.85 8.66
N LYS A 221 17.33 14.07 8.85
CA LYS A 221 16.73 15.10 9.70
C LYS A 221 15.60 15.88 8.98
N ARG A 222 14.59 15.17 8.52
CA ARG A 222 13.38 15.72 7.91
C ARG A 222 12.17 14.82 8.13
N THR A 223 11.00 15.37 7.95
CA THR A 223 9.77 14.57 7.86
C THR A 223 9.77 13.71 6.61
N LEU A 224 9.14 12.53 6.69
CA LEU A 224 8.81 11.70 5.54
C LEU A 224 7.33 11.83 5.22
N ASP A 225 6.99 11.86 3.93
CA ASP A 225 5.61 11.89 3.45
C ASP A 225 5.34 10.75 2.44
N GLY A 226 4.11 10.68 1.91
CA GLY A 226 3.73 9.63 0.97
C GLY A 226 4.60 9.56 -0.28
N THR A 227 5.20 10.68 -0.72
CA THR A 227 6.04 10.72 -1.92
C THR A 227 7.38 10.00 -1.73
N ASP A 228 7.89 9.90 -0.50
CA ASP A 228 9.10 9.13 -0.18
C ASP A 228 8.93 7.62 -0.45
N LEU A 229 7.70 7.13 -0.47
CA LEU A 229 7.38 5.72 -0.70
C LEU A 229 7.12 5.40 -2.18
N VAL A 230 6.90 6.41 -3.02
CA VAL A 230 6.58 6.25 -4.44
C VAL A 230 7.73 5.58 -5.18
N GLY A 231 8.93 6.12 -5.11
CA GLY A 231 10.10 5.56 -5.80
C GLY A 231 10.37 4.09 -5.45
N PRO A 232 10.46 3.72 -4.17
CA PRO A 232 10.59 2.33 -3.75
C PRO A 232 9.47 1.41 -4.22
N CYS A 233 8.21 1.89 -4.24
CA CYS A 233 7.07 1.11 -4.72
C CYS A 233 7.13 0.90 -6.24
N LEU A 234 7.43 1.93 -7.02
CA LEU A 234 7.63 1.84 -8.45
C LEU A 234 8.78 0.87 -8.79
N PHE A 235 9.91 0.94 -8.07
CA PHE A 235 11.02 0.01 -8.22
C PHE A 235 10.58 -1.44 -8.01
N LEU A 236 9.88 -1.75 -6.90
CA LEU A 236 9.40 -3.10 -6.62
C LEU A 236 8.34 -3.58 -7.63
N ALA A 237 7.54 -2.68 -8.20
CA ALA A 237 6.54 -2.98 -9.22
C ALA A 237 7.16 -3.22 -10.61
N SER A 238 8.29 -2.59 -10.92
CA SER A 238 8.96 -2.59 -12.23
C SER A 238 9.91 -3.78 -12.44
N ASN A 239 10.37 -3.95 -13.66
CA ASN A 239 11.40 -4.94 -14.02
C ASN A 239 12.77 -4.59 -13.44
N ALA A 240 13.00 -3.37 -12.94
CA ALA A 240 14.23 -3.01 -12.25
C ALA A 240 14.51 -3.88 -11.00
N SER A 241 13.46 -4.49 -10.45
CA SER A 241 13.54 -5.44 -9.32
C SER A 241 13.26 -6.90 -9.74
N ALA A 242 13.53 -7.29 -10.98
CA ALA A 242 13.17 -8.60 -11.55
C ALA A 242 13.71 -9.80 -10.74
N ALA A 243 14.85 -9.66 -10.08
CA ALA A 243 15.44 -10.70 -9.23
C ALA A 243 15.03 -10.62 -7.76
N MET A 244 14.13 -9.66 -7.37
CA MET A 244 13.72 -9.45 -5.99
C MET A 244 12.33 -10.03 -5.74
N THR A 245 12.26 -11.02 -4.87
CA THR A 245 11.01 -11.54 -4.31
C THR A 245 11.24 -11.98 -2.87
N SER A 246 10.18 -12.05 -2.06
CA SER A 246 10.27 -12.43 -0.64
C SER A 246 11.07 -11.46 0.24
N GLN A 247 11.30 -10.22 -0.23
CA GLN A 247 12.11 -9.24 0.48
C GLN A 247 11.26 -8.20 1.20
N THR A 248 11.89 -7.55 2.18
CA THR A 248 11.35 -6.40 2.90
C THR A 248 12.25 -5.20 2.69
N LEU A 249 11.66 -4.07 2.30
CA LEU A 249 12.36 -2.81 2.08
C LEU A 249 11.92 -1.79 3.12
N VAL A 250 12.83 -1.40 3.99
CA VAL A 250 12.57 -0.41 5.06
C VAL A 250 12.77 0.99 4.52
N ILE A 251 11.78 1.87 4.74
CA ILE A 251 11.79 3.29 4.34
C ILE A 251 11.37 4.12 5.55
N ASP A 252 12.31 4.44 6.42
CA ASP A 252 12.05 5.04 7.74
C ASP A 252 12.94 6.23 8.09
N GLY A 253 13.77 6.68 7.14
CA GLY A 253 14.73 7.76 7.38
C GLY A 253 15.91 7.35 8.25
N GLY A 254 16.10 6.06 8.53
CA GLY A 254 17.18 5.52 9.36
C GLY A 254 16.84 5.59 10.85
N ILE A 255 15.68 5.06 11.24
CA ILE A 255 15.28 4.86 12.65
C ILE A 255 15.78 3.52 13.16
N LEU A 256 15.77 2.48 12.32
CA LEU A 256 16.25 1.13 12.60
C LEU A 256 17.74 0.99 12.36
#